data_be0cfef4304dfbe19a8ca6acc9a28c3b
#
_entry.id   be0cfef4304dfbe19a8ca6acc9a28c3b
#
_cell.length_a   1.000
_cell.length_b   1.000
_cell.length_c   1.000
_cell.angle_alpha   90.00
_cell.angle_beta   90.00
_cell.angle_gamma   90.00
#
_symmetry.space_group_name_H-M   'P 1'
#
loop_
_entity.id
_entity.type
_entity.pdbx_description
1 polymer ?
#
loop_
_entity_poly.entity_id
_entity_poly.type
_entity_poly.pdbx_seq_one_letter_code
_entity_poly.pdbx_strand_id
1 'polypeptide(L)'
;MYKRQYYHNLTSYLIAEGDGRGANYGVTFVSEVSNPVVYFNAFKKMSAKMFKESFGGEAYLLRQQHTGGGNVTHSVSVYFNSNAEALDFLANYMNTPQFAEFVQEAGTTFKSVRTYMEQALLQYNPD
;
A
#
# COMPACT_ATOMS: atom_id res chain seq x y z
N MET A 1 34.67 12.93 13.94
CA MET A 1 33.48 12.29 14.46
C MET A 1 32.57 11.85 13.31
N TYR A 2 32.16 10.62 13.34
CA TYR A 2 31.20 10.14 12.37
C TYR A 2 29.83 10.73 12.64
N LYS A 3 29.29 11.41 11.66
CA LYS A 3 27.96 11.99 11.76
C LYS A 3 27.01 11.17 10.92
N ARG A 4 26.17 10.39 11.55
CA ARG A 4 25.18 9.60 10.86
C ARG A 4 24.00 10.48 10.49
N GLN A 5 23.65 10.48 9.22
CA GLN A 5 22.47 11.17 8.76
C GLN A 5 21.30 10.20 8.73
N TYR A 6 20.23 10.57 9.42
CA TYR A 6 19.01 9.77 9.45
C TYR A 6 17.97 10.42 8.57
N TYR A 7 17.38 9.63 7.70
CA TYR A 7 16.22 10.06 6.94
C TYR A 7 14.98 9.53 7.64
N HIS A 8 14.18 10.45 8.16
CA HIS A 8 12.94 10.09 8.83
C HIS A 8 11.80 10.28 7.86
N ASN A 9 11.15 9.19 7.50
CA ASN A 9 9.91 9.25 6.76
C ASN A 9 8.78 9.46 7.75
N LEU A 10 8.23 10.66 7.80
CA LEU A 10 7.06 10.93 8.60
C LEU A 10 5.83 10.60 7.78
N THR A 11 5.08 9.60 8.22
CA THR A 11 3.90 9.13 7.52
C THR A 11 2.68 9.14 8.44
N SER A 12 1.51 9.28 7.83
CA SER A 12 0.24 9.13 8.53
C SER A 12 -0.54 8.00 7.89
N TYR A 13 -1.16 7.18 8.70
CA TYR A 13 -2.09 6.17 8.20
C TYR A 13 -3.41 6.84 7.86
N LEU A 14 -3.81 6.75 6.60
CA LEU A 14 -5.11 7.23 6.14
C LEU A 14 -6.17 6.14 6.21
N ILE A 15 -5.78 4.91 5.89
CA ILE A 15 -6.63 3.73 5.98
C ILE A 15 -5.77 2.59 6.51
N ALA A 16 -6.32 1.83 7.46
CA ALA A 16 -5.69 0.61 7.96
C ALA A 16 -6.79 -0.40 8.24
N GLU A 17 -6.78 -1.50 7.51
CA GLU A 17 -7.81 -2.53 7.61
C GLU A 17 -7.19 -3.91 7.70
N GLY A 18 -7.84 -4.79 8.45
CA GLY A 18 -7.42 -6.16 8.62
C GLY A 18 -6.41 -6.35 9.74
N ASP A 19 -6.01 -7.60 9.94
CA ASP A 19 -5.02 -8.00 10.94
C ASP A 19 -3.79 -8.57 10.23
N GLY A 20 -2.72 -7.79 10.20
CA GLY A 20 -1.48 -8.18 9.54
C GLY A 20 -0.51 -8.97 10.40
N ARG A 21 -0.89 -9.32 11.64
CA ARG A 21 -0.01 -10.09 12.51
C ARG A 21 0.19 -11.49 11.94
N GLY A 22 1.46 -11.88 11.78
CA GLY A 22 1.79 -13.15 11.13
C GLY A 22 1.75 -13.13 9.61
N ALA A 23 1.26 -12.07 9.00
CA ALA A 23 1.30 -11.89 7.56
C ALA A 23 2.64 -11.27 7.15
N ASN A 24 3.62 -12.11 6.86
CA ASN A 24 5.01 -11.69 6.73
C ASN A 24 5.42 -11.28 5.32
N TYR A 25 4.52 -11.37 4.36
CA TYR A 25 4.80 -11.03 2.97
C TYR A 25 4.02 -9.80 2.58
N GLY A 26 4.71 -8.73 2.26
CA GLY A 26 4.10 -7.46 1.90
C GLY A 26 4.40 -7.05 0.48
N VAL A 27 3.45 -6.36 -0.13
CA VAL A 27 3.65 -5.67 -1.39
C VAL A 27 3.35 -4.19 -1.15
N THR A 28 4.29 -3.34 -1.51
CA THR A 28 4.15 -1.89 -1.33
C THR A 28 4.18 -1.19 -2.68
N PHE A 29 3.16 -0.38 -2.91
CA PHE A 29 3.01 0.46 -4.09
C PHE A 29 3.26 1.91 -3.68
N VAL A 30 4.23 2.54 -4.33
CA VAL A 30 4.65 3.90 -3.99
C VAL A 30 4.23 4.83 -5.11
N SER A 31 3.54 5.92 -4.78
CA SER A 31 2.93 6.79 -5.76
C SER A 31 3.15 8.27 -5.47
N GLU A 32 3.13 9.06 -6.54
CA GLU A 32 3.04 10.51 -6.50
C GLU A 32 1.59 10.89 -6.81
N VAL A 33 0.92 11.54 -5.86
CA VAL A 33 -0.50 11.88 -5.99
C VAL A 33 -0.66 13.38 -6.11
N SER A 34 -1.29 13.83 -7.19
CA SER A 34 -1.50 15.25 -7.46
C SER A 34 -2.82 15.78 -6.90
N ASN A 35 -3.80 14.90 -6.69
CA ASN A 35 -5.08 15.28 -6.08
C ASN A 35 -5.44 14.30 -4.96
N PRO A 36 -4.98 14.57 -3.73
CA PRO A 36 -5.17 13.62 -2.63
C PRO A 36 -6.62 13.32 -2.29
N VAL A 37 -7.52 14.29 -2.43
CA VAL A 37 -8.94 14.08 -2.09
C VAL A 37 -9.60 13.09 -3.04
N VAL A 38 -9.41 13.29 -4.34
CA VAL A 38 -9.98 12.39 -5.35
C VAL A 38 -9.36 10.99 -5.22
N TYR A 39 -8.04 10.93 -5.04
CA TYR A 39 -7.33 9.67 -4.87
C TYR A 39 -7.83 8.92 -3.64
N PHE A 40 -7.94 9.59 -2.51
CA PHE A 40 -8.39 8.97 -1.26
C PHE A 40 -9.80 8.41 -1.39
N ASN A 41 -10.72 9.18 -1.95
CA ASN A 41 -12.11 8.75 -2.07
C ASN A 41 -12.26 7.55 -3.00
N ALA A 42 -11.54 7.57 -4.12
CA ALA A 42 -11.55 6.47 -5.07
C ALA A 42 -10.89 5.22 -4.49
N PHE A 43 -9.76 5.39 -3.78
CA PHE A 43 -9.06 4.28 -3.13
C PHE A 43 -9.92 3.66 -2.03
N LYS A 44 -10.56 4.47 -1.22
CA LYS A 44 -11.42 3.99 -0.14
C LYS A 44 -12.55 3.10 -0.71
N LYS A 45 -13.15 3.53 -1.79
CA LYS A 45 -14.20 2.77 -2.47
C LYS A 45 -13.68 1.44 -3.02
N MET A 46 -12.56 1.50 -3.74
CA MET A 46 -11.93 0.32 -4.32
C MET A 46 -11.53 -0.70 -3.25
N SER A 47 -10.82 -0.23 -2.23
CA SER A 47 -10.26 -1.11 -1.22
C SER A 47 -11.33 -1.79 -0.38
N ALA A 48 -12.42 -1.10 -0.07
CA ALA A 48 -13.53 -1.70 0.68
C ALA A 48 -14.17 -2.86 -0.08
N LYS A 49 -14.37 -2.69 -1.39
CA LYS A 49 -14.92 -3.76 -2.24
C LYS A 49 -13.93 -4.89 -2.45
N MET A 50 -12.69 -4.55 -2.80
CA MET A 50 -11.66 -5.54 -3.08
C MET A 50 -11.34 -6.40 -1.87
N PHE A 51 -11.27 -5.80 -0.70
CA PHE A 51 -10.99 -6.52 0.54
C PHE A 51 -12.02 -7.62 0.80
N LYS A 52 -13.28 -7.33 0.53
CA LYS A 52 -14.35 -8.30 0.73
C LYS A 52 -14.42 -9.37 -0.36
N GLU A 53 -14.11 -9.00 -1.59
CA GLU A 53 -14.47 -9.82 -2.76
C GLU A 53 -13.31 -10.53 -3.41
N SER A 54 -12.14 -9.90 -3.49
CA SER A 54 -11.07 -10.43 -4.34
C SER A 54 -9.65 -10.24 -3.80
N PHE A 55 -9.49 -9.63 -2.64
CA PHE A 55 -8.15 -9.30 -2.16
C PHE A 55 -7.31 -10.54 -1.86
N GLY A 56 -7.86 -11.47 -1.09
CA GLY A 56 -7.12 -12.67 -0.70
C GLY A 56 -6.01 -12.44 0.32
N GLY A 57 -5.80 -11.21 0.76
CA GLY A 57 -4.78 -10.88 1.75
C GLY A 57 -5.38 -10.68 3.14
N GLU A 58 -4.49 -10.41 4.12
CA GLU A 58 -4.86 -10.29 5.52
C GLU A 58 -5.09 -8.86 5.97
N ALA A 59 -4.36 -7.90 5.38
CA ALA A 59 -4.44 -6.50 5.78
C ALA A 59 -3.96 -5.59 4.65
N TYR A 60 -4.39 -4.33 4.70
CA TYR A 60 -3.84 -3.31 3.83
C TYR A 60 -3.79 -1.95 4.53
N LEU A 61 -2.83 -1.13 4.09
CA LEU A 61 -2.60 0.20 4.64
C LEU A 61 -2.49 1.19 3.48
N LEU A 62 -3.10 2.38 3.65
CA LEU A 62 -2.79 3.54 2.83
C LEU A 62 -2.13 4.58 3.73
N ARG A 63 -0.96 5.05 3.33
CA ARG A 63 -0.19 6.05 4.06
C ARG A 63 0.04 7.27 3.22
N GLN A 64 0.06 8.42 3.87
CA GLN A 64 0.52 9.67 3.29
C GLN A 64 1.90 9.97 3.86
N GLN A 65 2.85 10.30 2.99
CA GLN A 65 4.18 10.70 3.41
C GLN A 65 4.25 12.22 3.55
N HIS A 66 4.79 12.67 4.68
CA HIS A 66 4.94 14.09 4.98
C HIS A 66 6.37 14.56 4.75
N THR A 67 7.37 13.71 5.05
CA THR A 67 8.78 14.03 4.88
C THR A 67 9.54 12.81 4.40
N GLY A 68 10.69 13.03 3.77
CA GLY A 68 11.62 11.98 3.41
C GLY A 68 11.25 11.18 2.17
N GLY A 69 10.16 11.50 1.52
CA GLY A 69 9.68 10.74 0.37
C GLY A 69 10.09 11.26 -1.00
N GLY A 70 10.75 12.41 -1.06
CA GLY A 70 11.02 13.07 -2.34
C GLY A 70 9.72 13.45 -3.02
N ASN A 71 9.51 12.95 -4.23
CA ASN A 71 8.26 13.16 -4.98
C ASN A 71 7.14 12.21 -4.56
N VAL A 72 7.43 11.22 -3.73
CA VAL A 72 6.46 10.24 -3.27
C VAL A 72 5.58 10.89 -2.21
N THR A 73 4.27 10.80 -2.40
CA THR A 73 3.30 11.36 -1.46
C THR A 73 2.49 10.29 -0.74
N HIS A 74 2.28 9.15 -1.37
CA HIS A 74 1.43 8.09 -0.83
C HIS A 74 2.05 6.72 -1.05
N SER A 75 1.75 5.78 -0.16
CA SER A 75 2.10 4.39 -0.34
C SER A 75 0.95 3.50 0.11
N VAL A 76 0.77 2.39 -0.60
CA VAL A 76 -0.18 1.34 -0.26
C VAL A 76 0.61 0.09 0.03
N SER A 77 0.37 -0.52 1.18
CA SER A 77 0.97 -1.80 1.54
C SER A 77 -0.12 -2.83 1.75
N VAL A 78 0.04 -3.99 1.16
CA VAL A 78 -0.87 -5.13 1.32
C VAL A 78 -0.09 -6.31 1.84
N TYR A 79 -0.70 -7.09 2.73
CA TYR A 79 0.00 -8.13 3.48
C TYR A 79 -0.65 -9.49 3.31
N PHE A 80 0.18 -10.51 3.15
CA PHE A 80 -0.23 -11.88 2.86
C PHE A 80 0.48 -12.88 3.76
N ASN A 81 -0.12 -14.05 3.93
CA ASN A 81 0.46 -15.13 4.74
C ASN A 81 1.52 -15.93 4.00
N SER A 82 1.57 -15.85 2.67
CA SER A 82 2.54 -16.60 1.89
C SER A 82 3.02 -15.79 0.70
N ASN A 83 4.20 -16.15 0.22
CA ASN A 83 4.77 -15.56 -0.98
C ASN A 83 3.89 -15.86 -2.21
N ALA A 84 3.32 -17.05 -2.27
CA ALA A 84 2.45 -17.44 -3.38
C ALA A 84 1.21 -16.56 -3.48
N GLU A 85 0.60 -16.24 -2.33
CA GLU A 85 -0.56 -15.33 -2.31
C GLU A 85 -0.20 -13.92 -2.74
N ALA A 86 0.97 -13.42 -2.31
CA ALA A 86 1.44 -12.11 -2.71
C ALA A 86 1.71 -12.03 -4.21
N LEU A 87 2.33 -13.06 -4.79
CA LEU A 87 2.58 -13.13 -6.22
C LEU A 87 1.29 -13.25 -7.02
N ASP A 88 0.33 -14.02 -6.52
CA ASP A 88 -0.97 -14.16 -7.15
C ASP A 88 -1.71 -12.82 -7.19
N PHE A 89 -1.67 -12.07 -6.08
CA PHE A 89 -2.24 -10.74 -6.04
C PHE A 89 -1.60 -9.83 -7.09
N LEU A 90 -0.27 -9.80 -7.17
CA LEU A 90 0.45 -8.98 -8.14
C LEU A 90 0.08 -9.33 -9.59
N ALA A 91 -0.15 -10.62 -9.85
CA ALA A 91 -0.50 -11.06 -11.20
C ALA A 91 -1.93 -10.65 -11.59
N ASN A 92 -2.83 -10.45 -10.63
CA ASN A 92 -4.26 -10.39 -10.93
C ASN A 92 -4.94 -9.08 -10.54
N TYR A 93 -4.37 -8.25 -9.65
CA TYR A 93 -5.09 -7.08 -9.13
C TYR A 93 -5.52 -6.10 -10.22
N MET A 94 -4.70 -5.93 -11.25
CA MET A 94 -5.00 -4.99 -12.34
C MET A 94 -6.15 -5.44 -13.22
N ASN A 95 -6.51 -6.72 -13.14
CA ASN A 95 -7.61 -7.30 -13.93
C ASN A 95 -8.93 -7.33 -13.17
N THR A 96 -8.97 -6.77 -11.96
CA THR A 96 -10.20 -6.75 -11.18
C THR A 96 -11.09 -5.59 -11.60
N PRO A 97 -12.44 -5.76 -11.53
CA PRO A 97 -13.34 -4.64 -11.82
C PRO A 97 -13.17 -3.48 -10.85
N GLN A 98 -12.82 -3.77 -9.60
CA GLN A 98 -12.60 -2.74 -8.59
C GLN A 98 -11.43 -1.83 -8.96
N PHE A 99 -10.33 -2.42 -9.44
CA PHE A 99 -9.17 -1.63 -9.88
C PHE A 99 -9.49 -0.82 -11.14
N ALA A 100 -10.23 -1.40 -12.08
CA ALA A 100 -10.63 -0.69 -13.27
C ALA A 100 -11.47 0.56 -12.95
N GLU A 101 -12.40 0.43 -12.01
CA GLU A 101 -13.21 1.55 -11.54
C GLU A 101 -12.34 2.62 -10.86
N PHE A 102 -11.36 2.20 -10.05
CA PHE A 102 -10.44 3.11 -9.41
C PHE A 102 -9.63 3.91 -10.43
N VAL A 103 -9.09 3.26 -11.45
CA VAL A 103 -8.33 3.93 -12.51
C VAL A 103 -9.21 4.92 -13.27
N GLN A 104 -10.48 4.56 -13.52
CA GLN A 104 -11.40 5.45 -14.18
C GLN A 104 -11.67 6.73 -13.37
N GLU A 105 -11.81 6.59 -12.05
CA GLU A 105 -12.09 7.73 -11.17
C GLU A 105 -10.85 8.55 -10.84
N ALA A 106 -9.71 7.92 -10.64
CA ALA A 106 -8.54 8.57 -10.07
C ALA A 106 -7.26 8.40 -10.87
N GLY A 107 -7.30 7.74 -12.03
CA GLY A 107 -6.10 7.41 -12.79
C GLY A 107 -5.26 8.60 -13.23
N THR A 108 -5.87 9.78 -13.41
CA THR A 108 -5.14 11.00 -13.77
C THR A 108 -4.59 11.75 -12.55
N THR A 109 -4.90 11.29 -11.34
CA THR A 109 -4.50 11.97 -10.09
C THR A 109 -3.26 11.38 -9.46
N PHE A 110 -2.74 10.29 -9.99
CA PHE A 110 -1.55 9.67 -9.40
C PHE A 110 -0.65 9.08 -10.48
N LYS A 111 0.61 8.96 -10.11
CA LYS A 111 1.65 8.34 -10.92
C LYS A 111 2.34 7.28 -10.08
N SER A 112 2.37 6.06 -10.57
CA SER A 112 3.09 4.98 -9.91
C SER A 112 4.59 5.22 -10.04
N VAL A 113 5.30 5.20 -8.90
CA VAL A 113 6.74 5.41 -8.87
C VAL A 113 7.46 4.06 -8.88
N ARG A 114 7.04 3.15 -8.00
CA ARG A 114 7.60 1.80 -7.95
C ARG A 114 6.71 0.89 -7.12
N THR A 115 6.90 -0.40 -7.32
CA THR A 115 6.27 -1.45 -6.52
C THR A 115 7.36 -2.42 -6.09
N TYR A 116 7.32 -2.83 -4.84
CA TYR A 116 8.29 -3.80 -4.34
C TYR A 116 7.64 -4.77 -3.37
N MET A 117 8.25 -5.95 -3.26
CA MET A 117 7.87 -6.98 -2.30
C MET A 117 8.87 -7.00 -1.15
N GLU A 118 8.36 -7.30 0.03
CA GLU A 118 9.19 -7.45 1.21
C GLU A 118 8.71 -8.64 2.03
N GLN A 119 9.67 -9.26 2.72
CA GLN A 119 9.40 -10.34 3.63
C GLN A 119 9.92 -9.98 5.00
N ALA A 120 9.06 -10.09 6.02
CA ALA A 120 9.49 -9.89 7.40
C ALA A 120 10.17 -11.16 7.89
N LEU A 121 11.47 -11.09 8.09
CA LEU A 121 12.26 -12.21 8.61
C LEU A 121 12.20 -12.32 10.12
N LEU A 122 11.86 -11.21 10.79
CA LEU A 122 11.78 -11.15 12.24
C LEU A 122 10.67 -10.19 12.61
N GLN A 123 9.72 -10.66 13.40
CA GLN A 123 8.68 -9.82 13.98
C GLN A 123 8.90 -9.72 15.49
N TYR A 124 8.79 -8.51 15.99
CA TYR A 124 8.92 -8.24 17.42
C TYR A 124 7.59 -7.72 17.94
N ASN A 125 7.03 -8.47 18.90
CA ASN A 125 5.80 -8.09 19.60
C ASN A 125 6.14 -7.87 21.07
N PRO A 126 6.21 -6.60 21.53
CA PRO A 126 6.70 -6.29 22.86
C PRO A 126 5.73 -6.59 24.01
N ASP A 127 4.51 -6.99 23.76
CA ASP A 127 3.55 -7.29 24.82
C ASP A 127 3.02 -8.70 24.78
#